data_f4b6434dd8718b48aab8bec69464746d
#
_entry.id   f4b6434dd8718b48aab8bec69464746d
#
_cell.length_a   1.000
_cell.length_b   1.000
_cell.length_c   1.000
_cell.angle_alpha   90.00
_cell.angle_beta   90.00
_cell.angle_gamma   90.00
#
_symmetry.space_group_name_H-M   'P 1'
#
loop_
_entity.id
_entity.type
_entity.pdbx_description
1 polymer ?
#
loop_
_entity_poly.entity_id
_entity_poly.type
_entity_poly.pdbx_seq_one_letter_code
_entity_poly.pdbx_strand_id
1 'polypeptide(L)'
;MAEEGAGSVHYLELRPQEFRARLAAQPVGYLPMGTLEWHGEQNPLGSDALISMGLFERAAQRFGGIVFPPLFLGPDRVRLQSDGSVLQGMDYAEVTTPPRQLDGSCYRIGEGLFLSLVENVLAQAKRAGFQVIVADGHGPSRWAFGHAADGWEQEFGLKLVSVSRDFKEGWKSQMDHAARNETSLMMALRPDLVDLSRLSPDRSVWPQGVGGEDPRDSTPEYGEACLAASLDLIGAKLAELGFGPPR
;
A
#
# COMPACT_ATOMS: atom_id res chain seq x y z
N MET A 1 11.39 31.69 -17.28
CA MET A 1 10.22 31.54 -16.40
C MET A 1 10.28 30.10 -15.94
N ALA A 2 10.52 29.87 -14.63
CA ALA A 2 10.43 28.53 -14.07
C ALA A 2 8.97 28.07 -14.22
N GLU A 3 8.77 26.89 -14.78
CA GLU A 3 7.47 26.22 -14.69
C GLU A 3 7.07 26.21 -13.21
N GLU A 4 5.93 26.80 -12.90
CA GLU A 4 5.27 26.59 -11.61
C GLU A 4 4.87 25.11 -11.58
N GLY A 5 5.82 24.26 -11.19
CA GLY A 5 5.62 22.85 -11.01
C GLY A 5 4.49 22.66 -10.00
N ALA A 6 3.53 21.82 -10.31
CA ALA A 6 2.47 21.40 -9.42
C ALA A 6 3.11 21.04 -8.07
N GLY A 7 2.80 21.83 -7.00
CA GLY A 7 3.41 21.66 -5.69
C GLY A 7 3.22 20.25 -5.15
N SER A 8 4.02 19.83 -4.19
CA SER A 8 4.00 18.47 -3.63
C SER A 8 2.58 18.02 -3.27
N VAL A 9 2.31 16.73 -3.46
CA VAL A 9 1.07 16.06 -3.01
C VAL A 9 1.25 15.40 -1.64
N HIS A 10 2.48 15.31 -1.14
CA HIS A 10 2.81 14.63 0.13
C HIS A 10 2.57 15.54 1.33
N TYR A 11 1.76 15.10 2.27
CA TYR A 11 1.39 15.85 3.47
C TYR A 11 2.63 16.35 4.24
N LEU A 12 3.67 15.52 4.32
CA LEU A 12 4.94 15.86 4.98
C LEU A 12 5.64 17.09 4.41
N GLU A 13 5.38 17.44 3.16
CA GLU A 13 6.07 18.48 2.42
C GLU A 13 5.23 19.76 2.28
N LEU A 14 3.93 19.68 2.62
CA LEU A 14 3.01 20.83 2.48
C LEU A 14 3.18 21.83 3.60
N ARG A 15 3.36 23.08 3.23
CA ARG A 15 3.17 24.20 4.14
C ARG A 15 1.67 24.45 4.40
N PRO A 16 1.31 25.09 5.52
CA PRO A 16 -0.12 25.28 5.88
C PRO A 16 -0.98 25.94 4.79
N GLN A 17 -0.42 26.81 3.97
CA GLN A 17 -1.15 27.45 2.87
C GLN A 17 -1.43 26.45 1.75
N GLU A 18 -0.45 25.65 1.36
CA GLU A 18 -0.56 24.60 0.33
C GLU A 18 -1.53 23.51 0.77
N PHE A 19 -1.43 23.10 2.03
CA PHE A 19 -2.38 22.15 2.64
C PHE A 19 -3.83 22.66 2.52
N ARG A 20 -4.10 23.91 2.94
CA ARG A 20 -5.46 24.47 2.86
C ARG A 20 -5.97 24.56 1.42
N ALA A 21 -5.11 24.95 0.48
CA ALA A 21 -5.47 25.03 -0.93
C ALA A 21 -5.84 23.65 -1.51
N ARG A 22 -5.01 22.63 -1.24
CA ARG A 22 -5.29 21.26 -1.70
C ARG A 22 -6.54 20.67 -1.07
N LEU A 23 -6.71 20.82 0.24
CA LEU A 23 -7.86 20.32 0.96
C LEU A 23 -9.16 20.98 0.50
N ALA A 24 -9.13 22.30 0.24
CA ALA A 24 -10.29 23.03 -0.30
C ALA A 24 -10.64 22.59 -1.73
N ALA A 25 -9.64 22.28 -2.56
CA ALA A 25 -9.85 21.79 -3.91
C ALA A 25 -10.36 20.34 -3.93
N GLN A 26 -9.81 19.47 -3.07
CA GLN A 26 -10.17 18.06 -3.00
C GLN A 26 -9.89 17.48 -1.60
N PRO A 27 -10.93 17.31 -0.76
CA PRO A 27 -10.77 16.85 0.63
C PRO A 27 -10.60 15.33 0.74
N VAL A 28 -9.74 14.77 -0.11
CA VAL A 28 -9.40 13.35 -0.18
C VAL A 28 -8.00 13.14 0.39
N GLY A 29 -7.87 12.20 1.32
CA GLY A 29 -6.61 11.71 1.85
C GLY A 29 -6.30 10.30 1.31
N TYR A 30 -5.05 10.04 0.98
CA TYR A 30 -4.58 8.74 0.57
C TYR A 30 -3.64 8.21 1.66
N LEU A 31 -3.99 7.09 2.28
CA LEU A 31 -3.28 6.49 3.40
C LEU A 31 -2.53 5.22 2.96
N PRO A 32 -1.23 5.33 2.64
CA PRO A 32 -0.41 4.16 2.38
C PRO A 32 -0.20 3.37 3.68
N MET A 33 -0.37 2.06 3.62
CA MET A 33 -0.11 1.16 4.74
C MET A 33 0.97 0.17 4.33
N GLY A 34 1.96 -0.03 5.17
CA GLY A 34 3.06 -0.93 4.88
C GLY A 34 3.44 -1.76 6.09
N THR A 35 4.52 -2.45 5.92
CA THR A 35 5.36 -3.05 6.95
C THR A 35 6.78 -3.09 6.40
N LEU A 36 7.74 -3.59 7.17
CA LEU A 36 9.01 -4.04 6.63
C LEU A 36 8.98 -5.56 6.64
N GLU A 37 8.90 -6.16 5.46
CA GLU A 37 8.70 -7.58 5.26
C GLU A 37 9.62 -8.11 4.15
N TRP A 38 9.98 -9.38 4.23
CA TRP A 38 10.68 -10.06 3.15
C TRP A 38 9.85 -10.06 1.85
N HIS A 39 10.43 -9.50 0.80
CA HIS A 39 9.84 -9.47 -0.54
C HIS A 39 10.75 -10.12 -1.59
N GLY A 40 11.33 -11.28 -1.26
CA GLY A 40 12.32 -11.96 -2.10
C GLY A 40 13.66 -11.23 -2.09
N GLU A 41 14.65 -11.81 -2.78
CA GLU A 41 15.97 -11.21 -2.92
C GLU A 41 15.98 -10.01 -3.88
N GLN A 42 15.01 -9.91 -4.76
CA GLN A 42 14.94 -8.93 -5.85
C GLN A 42 14.28 -7.61 -5.47
N ASN A 43 13.46 -7.57 -4.43
CA ASN A 43 12.69 -6.38 -4.04
C ASN A 43 13.16 -5.81 -2.69
N PRO A 44 12.91 -4.53 -2.42
CA PRO A 44 13.20 -3.94 -1.11
C PRO A 44 12.19 -4.41 -0.06
N LEU A 45 12.61 -4.42 1.21
CA LEU A 45 11.77 -4.81 2.36
C LEU A 45 10.53 -3.93 2.57
N GLY A 46 10.54 -2.71 2.05
CA GLY A 46 9.43 -1.77 2.17
C GLY A 46 8.49 -1.74 0.96
N SER A 47 8.45 -2.79 0.14
CA SER A 47 7.70 -2.85 -1.12
C SER A 47 6.24 -2.43 -0.96
N ASP A 48 5.51 -2.95 0.03
CA ASP A 48 4.09 -2.62 0.27
C ASP A 48 3.85 -1.10 0.37
N ALA A 49 4.64 -0.44 1.21
CA ALA A 49 4.50 1.00 1.40
C ALA A 49 4.94 1.79 0.17
N LEU A 50 6.04 1.38 -0.48
CA LEU A 50 6.56 2.05 -1.68
C LEU A 50 5.58 1.96 -2.86
N ILE A 51 4.96 0.79 -3.06
CA ILE A 51 3.94 0.61 -4.09
C ILE A 51 2.71 1.47 -3.78
N SER A 52 2.19 1.41 -2.55
CA SER A 52 1.02 2.19 -2.14
C SER A 52 1.28 3.69 -2.24
N MET A 53 2.46 4.16 -1.80
CA MET A 53 2.84 5.58 -1.92
C MET A 53 2.90 6.02 -3.38
N GLY A 54 3.55 5.26 -4.26
CA GLY A 54 3.66 5.61 -5.67
C GLY A 54 2.32 5.59 -6.40
N LEU A 55 1.44 4.62 -6.10
CA LEU A 55 0.07 4.58 -6.61
C LEU A 55 -0.72 5.82 -6.15
N PHE A 56 -0.65 6.15 -4.86
CA PHE A 56 -1.39 7.27 -4.28
C PHE A 56 -0.82 8.64 -4.68
N GLU A 57 0.47 8.74 -4.95
CA GLU A 57 1.05 9.93 -5.55
C GLU A 57 0.42 10.21 -6.92
N ARG A 58 0.35 9.18 -7.79
CA ARG A 58 -0.31 9.28 -9.09
C ARG A 58 -1.81 9.58 -8.97
N ALA A 59 -2.49 9.00 -7.98
CA ALA A 59 -3.89 9.29 -7.69
C ALA A 59 -4.10 10.76 -7.28
N ALA A 60 -3.26 11.28 -6.38
CA ALA A 60 -3.32 12.67 -5.93
C ALA A 60 -2.95 13.67 -7.02
N GLN A 61 -2.06 13.31 -7.95
CA GLN A 61 -1.75 14.10 -9.15
C GLN A 61 -2.92 14.13 -10.13
N ARG A 62 -3.61 13.00 -10.32
CA ARG A 62 -4.70 12.86 -11.29
C ARG A 62 -6.06 13.36 -10.78
N PHE A 63 -6.37 13.10 -9.51
CA PHE A 63 -7.71 13.36 -8.93
C PHE A 63 -7.70 14.44 -7.86
N GLY A 64 -6.54 14.98 -7.50
CA GLY A 64 -6.38 15.86 -6.35
C GLY A 64 -6.31 15.11 -5.02
N GLY A 65 -6.21 15.86 -3.93
CA GLY A 65 -6.06 15.30 -2.60
C GLY A 65 -4.61 15.31 -2.07
N ILE A 66 -4.38 14.61 -0.97
CA ILE A 66 -3.13 14.66 -0.19
C ILE A 66 -2.71 13.24 0.21
N VAL A 67 -1.46 12.89 -0.05
CA VAL A 67 -0.86 11.60 0.33
C VAL A 67 -0.32 11.71 1.75
N PHE A 68 -0.82 10.85 2.64
CA PHE A 68 -0.36 10.74 4.02
C PHE A 68 1.02 10.08 4.11
N PRO A 69 1.77 10.32 5.20
CA PRO A 69 2.93 9.50 5.51
C PRO A 69 2.52 8.02 5.64
N PRO A 70 3.33 7.08 5.19
CA PRO A 70 2.99 5.67 5.28
C PRO A 70 2.95 5.18 6.73
N LEU A 71 1.97 4.34 7.05
CA LEU A 71 1.93 3.59 8.29
C LEU A 71 2.71 2.28 8.10
N PHE A 72 3.96 2.25 8.56
CA PHE A 72 4.80 1.04 8.48
C PHE A 72 4.46 0.01 9.55
N LEU A 73 3.77 0.38 10.63
CA LEU A 73 3.39 -0.52 11.71
C LEU A 73 2.09 -1.25 11.34
N GLY A 74 2.20 -2.48 10.85
CA GLY A 74 1.08 -3.31 10.42
C GLY A 74 0.93 -4.60 11.23
N PRO A 75 -0.28 -5.21 11.26
CA PRO A 75 -0.50 -6.54 11.82
C PRO A 75 0.04 -7.61 10.87
N ASP A 76 0.31 -8.79 11.42
CA ASP A 76 0.58 -9.99 10.65
C ASP A 76 0.27 -11.24 11.45
N ARG A 77 0.18 -12.38 10.77
CA ARG A 77 -0.01 -13.68 11.40
C ARG A 77 1.25 -14.09 12.16
N VAL A 78 1.07 -14.80 13.26
CA VAL A 78 2.16 -15.26 14.14
C VAL A 78 2.01 -16.72 14.47
N ARG A 79 3.14 -17.45 14.47
CA ARG A 79 3.22 -18.82 14.91
C ARG A 79 4.35 -18.96 15.95
N LEU A 80 3.99 -19.37 17.17
CA LEU A 80 4.96 -19.73 18.18
C LEU A 80 5.46 -21.15 17.89
N GLN A 81 6.78 -21.35 17.88
CA GLN A 81 7.44 -22.62 17.70
C GLN A 81 7.66 -23.33 19.06
N SER A 82 7.89 -24.64 19.03
CA SER A 82 8.13 -25.45 20.23
C SER A 82 9.44 -25.09 20.98
N ASP A 83 10.39 -24.48 20.29
CA ASP A 83 11.65 -24.00 20.85
C ASP A 83 11.55 -22.57 21.43
N GLY A 84 10.35 -21.96 21.39
CA GLY A 84 10.09 -20.61 21.86
C GLY A 84 10.37 -19.52 20.82
N SER A 85 10.87 -19.85 19.63
CA SER A 85 11.01 -18.91 18.53
C SER A 85 9.66 -18.52 17.95
N VAL A 86 9.60 -17.37 17.27
CA VAL A 86 8.38 -16.83 16.69
C VAL A 86 8.58 -16.68 15.19
N LEU A 87 7.71 -17.28 14.40
CA LEU A 87 7.59 -17.04 12.97
C LEU A 87 6.41 -16.10 12.69
N GLN A 88 6.56 -15.24 11.68
CA GLN A 88 5.52 -14.28 11.33
C GLN A 88 5.39 -14.12 9.80
N GLY A 89 4.18 -13.87 9.33
CA GLY A 89 3.90 -13.62 7.92
C GLY A 89 4.44 -14.68 6.99
N MET A 90 5.35 -14.28 6.13
CA MET A 90 5.94 -15.13 5.09
C MET A 90 6.94 -16.16 5.62
N ASP A 91 7.40 -16.07 6.87
CA ASP A 91 8.32 -17.05 7.48
C ASP A 91 7.79 -18.49 7.44
N TYR A 92 6.45 -18.64 7.43
CA TYR A 92 5.77 -19.95 7.45
C TYR A 92 4.65 -20.06 6.42
N ALA A 93 4.66 -19.21 5.41
CA ALA A 93 3.80 -19.39 4.25
C ALA A 93 4.16 -20.66 3.50
N GLU A 94 3.23 -21.21 2.73
CA GLU A 94 3.45 -22.44 1.94
C GLU A 94 4.65 -22.33 0.97
N VAL A 95 4.94 -21.10 0.55
CA VAL A 95 6.06 -20.74 -0.34
C VAL A 95 7.40 -20.57 0.40
N THR A 96 7.44 -20.82 1.71
CA THR A 96 8.67 -20.82 2.52
C THR A 96 8.94 -22.21 3.07
N THR A 97 9.83 -22.96 2.41
CA THR A 97 10.12 -24.35 2.75
C THR A 97 11.62 -24.57 2.95
N PRO A 98 12.07 -25.09 4.11
CA PRO A 98 11.28 -25.25 5.35
C PRO A 98 10.90 -23.88 5.97
N PRO A 99 9.83 -23.84 6.80
CA PRO A 99 9.48 -22.63 7.54
C PRO A 99 10.67 -22.13 8.37
N ARG A 100 10.98 -20.83 8.26
CA ARG A 100 12.08 -20.19 8.97
C ARG A 100 11.90 -18.70 8.95
N GLN A 101 12.52 -18.01 9.91
CA GLN A 101 12.62 -16.56 9.88
C GLN A 101 13.31 -16.12 8.58
N LEU A 102 12.65 -15.22 7.84
CA LEU A 102 13.19 -14.54 6.66
C LEU A 102 13.80 -13.21 7.10
N ASP A 103 14.91 -12.85 6.46
CA ASP A 103 15.72 -11.72 6.91
C ASP A 103 15.02 -10.37 6.66
N GLY A 104 15.15 -9.48 7.62
CA GLY A 104 14.74 -8.08 7.50
C GLY A 104 13.28 -7.78 7.82
N SER A 105 12.42 -8.78 8.02
CA SER A 105 11.04 -8.54 8.46
C SER A 105 11.02 -7.90 9.84
N CYS A 106 10.32 -6.76 9.96
CA CYS A 106 10.30 -5.94 11.18
C CYS A 106 9.03 -5.07 11.21
N TYR A 107 8.86 -4.29 12.27
CA TYR A 107 7.75 -3.32 12.44
C TYR A 107 6.34 -3.93 12.56
N ARG A 108 6.26 -5.22 12.82
CA ARG A 108 4.98 -5.86 13.13
C ARG A 108 4.44 -5.40 14.48
N ILE A 109 3.13 -5.13 14.53
CA ILE A 109 2.38 -4.88 15.77
C ILE A 109 1.14 -5.78 15.84
N GLY A 110 0.53 -5.89 17.02
CA GLY A 110 -0.76 -6.57 17.15
C GLY A 110 -1.88 -5.80 16.46
N GLU A 111 -2.87 -6.52 15.91
CA GLU A 111 -4.01 -5.94 15.17
C GLU A 111 -4.75 -4.88 16.00
N GLY A 112 -5.00 -5.12 17.29
CA GLY A 112 -5.69 -4.14 18.16
C GLY A 112 -4.93 -2.81 18.26
N LEU A 113 -3.59 -2.84 18.35
CA LEU A 113 -2.79 -1.61 18.35
C LEU A 113 -2.82 -0.93 16.98
N PHE A 114 -2.75 -1.69 15.89
CA PHE A 114 -2.87 -1.16 14.54
C PHE A 114 -4.22 -0.44 14.34
N LEU A 115 -5.32 -1.07 14.71
CA LEU A 115 -6.67 -0.48 14.62
C LEU A 115 -6.75 0.81 15.44
N SER A 116 -6.21 0.83 16.67
CA SER A 116 -6.15 2.05 17.49
C SER A 116 -5.30 3.16 16.86
N LEU A 117 -4.18 2.84 16.19
CA LEU A 117 -3.38 3.83 15.46
C LEU A 117 -4.18 4.42 14.29
N VAL A 118 -4.81 3.58 13.48
CA VAL A 118 -5.63 4.02 12.34
C VAL A 118 -6.79 4.88 12.81
N GLU A 119 -7.51 4.46 13.85
CA GLU A 119 -8.60 5.22 14.46
C GLU A 119 -8.18 6.64 14.85
N ASN A 120 -7.04 6.78 15.53
CA ASN A 120 -6.50 8.08 15.88
C ASN A 120 -6.11 8.92 14.65
N VAL A 121 -5.55 8.30 13.60
CA VAL A 121 -5.25 8.99 12.34
C VAL A 121 -6.54 9.49 11.68
N LEU A 122 -7.59 8.65 11.61
CA LEU A 122 -8.89 9.01 11.03
C LEU A 122 -9.57 10.15 11.79
N ALA A 123 -9.56 10.11 13.14
CA ALA A 123 -10.09 11.19 13.98
C ALA A 123 -9.38 12.52 13.68
N GLN A 124 -8.05 12.52 13.54
CA GLN A 124 -7.29 13.72 13.20
C GLN A 124 -7.50 14.14 11.74
N ALA A 125 -7.63 13.21 10.80
CA ALA A 125 -7.97 13.51 9.41
C ALA A 125 -9.34 14.20 9.32
N LYS A 126 -10.36 13.72 10.03
CA LYS A 126 -11.67 14.37 10.13
C LYS A 126 -11.55 15.79 10.70
N ARG A 127 -10.82 15.94 11.81
CA ARG A 127 -10.58 17.25 12.43
C ARG A 127 -9.87 18.21 11.47
N ALA A 128 -8.95 17.72 10.64
CA ALA A 128 -8.23 18.53 9.65
C ALA A 128 -9.09 18.94 8.45
N GLY A 129 -10.27 18.32 8.24
CA GLY A 129 -11.21 18.66 7.19
C GLY A 129 -11.29 17.68 6.03
N PHE A 130 -10.59 16.54 6.10
CA PHE A 130 -10.77 15.47 5.11
C PHE A 130 -12.19 14.91 5.15
N GLN A 131 -12.69 14.46 4.00
CA GLN A 131 -14.02 13.86 3.85
C GLN A 131 -13.94 12.42 3.36
N VAL A 132 -12.90 12.09 2.60
CA VAL A 132 -12.65 10.75 2.09
C VAL A 132 -11.23 10.33 2.46
N ILE A 133 -11.06 9.07 2.90
CA ILE A 133 -9.75 8.43 3.03
C ILE A 133 -9.73 7.17 2.17
N VAL A 134 -8.76 7.09 1.26
CA VAL A 134 -8.47 5.89 0.45
C VAL A 134 -7.26 5.20 1.06
N ALA A 135 -7.38 3.93 1.43
CA ALA A 135 -6.31 3.18 2.09
C ALA A 135 -5.96 1.89 1.33
N ASP A 136 -4.67 1.64 1.15
CA ASP A 136 -4.11 0.44 0.54
C ASP A 136 -2.70 0.14 1.06
N GLY A 137 -2.23 -1.09 0.87
CA GLY A 137 -0.88 -1.51 1.22
C GLY A 137 -0.80 -2.96 1.67
N HIS A 138 0.06 -3.25 2.63
CA HIS A 138 0.28 -4.57 3.23
C HIS A 138 -1.01 -5.35 3.46
N GLY A 139 -1.07 -6.60 2.98
CA GLY A 139 -2.27 -7.41 2.95
C GLY A 139 -3.03 -7.45 4.29
N PRO A 140 -2.43 -7.89 5.41
CA PRO A 140 -3.07 -7.89 6.73
C PRO A 140 -3.58 -6.52 7.18
N SER A 141 -2.84 -5.42 6.91
CA SER A 141 -3.28 -4.05 7.20
C SER A 141 -4.51 -3.67 6.38
N ARG A 142 -4.52 -4.02 5.10
CA ARG A 142 -5.65 -3.81 4.17
C ARG A 142 -6.91 -4.52 4.66
N TRP A 143 -6.78 -5.77 5.11
CA TRP A 143 -7.90 -6.56 5.65
C TRP A 143 -8.43 -5.98 6.96
N ALA A 144 -7.55 -5.67 7.91
CA ALA A 144 -7.94 -5.10 9.20
C ALA A 144 -8.65 -3.74 9.01
N PHE A 145 -8.12 -2.86 8.15
CA PHE A 145 -8.75 -1.60 7.80
C PHE A 145 -10.15 -1.80 7.19
N GLY A 146 -10.26 -2.70 6.20
CA GLY A 146 -11.53 -2.94 5.51
C GLY A 146 -12.63 -3.50 6.41
N HIS A 147 -12.28 -4.36 7.38
CA HIS A 147 -13.23 -4.90 8.35
C HIS A 147 -13.74 -3.83 9.33
N ALA A 148 -12.91 -2.87 9.71
CA ALA A 148 -13.28 -1.83 10.66
C ALA A 148 -13.92 -0.59 9.98
N ALA A 149 -13.83 -0.47 8.66
CA ALA A 149 -14.18 0.75 7.93
C ALA A 149 -15.63 1.21 8.17
N ASP A 150 -16.62 0.31 8.16
CA ASP A 150 -18.02 0.68 8.34
C ASP A 150 -18.29 1.30 9.72
N GLY A 151 -17.63 0.79 10.77
CA GLY A 151 -17.71 1.34 12.12
C GLY A 151 -17.10 2.74 12.18
N TRP A 152 -15.92 2.94 11.60
CA TRP A 152 -15.25 4.24 11.56
C TRP A 152 -15.97 5.26 10.69
N GLU A 153 -16.63 4.85 9.59
CA GLU A 153 -17.49 5.75 8.81
C GLU A 153 -18.64 6.30 9.64
N GLN A 154 -19.26 5.45 10.46
CA GLN A 154 -20.35 5.86 11.37
C GLN A 154 -19.83 6.77 12.48
N GLU A 155 -18.68 6.46 13.06
CA GLU A 155 -18.09 7.21 14.18
C GLU A 155 -17.58 8.59 13.76
N PHE A 156 -16.79 8.65 12.67
CA PHE A 156 -16.12 9.89 12.27
C PHE A 156 -16.87 10.70 11.20
N GLY A 157 -17.86 10.09 10.53
CA GLY A 157 -18.54 10.72 9.38
C GLY A 157 -17.59 10.98 8.22
N LEU A 158 -16.57 10.14 8.06
CA LEU A 158 -15.71 10.06 6.88
C LEU A 158 -16.31 9.08 5.87
N LYS A 159 -15.92 9.18 4.61
CA LYS A 159 -16.04 8.10 3.64
C LYS A 159 -14.71 7.37 3.55
N LEU A 160 -14.71 6.06 3.75
CA LEU A 160 -13.52 5.25 3.70
C LEU A 160 -13.56 4.35 2.47
N VAL A 161 -12.48 4.33 1.71
CA VAL A 161 -12.30 3.45 0.56
C VAL A 161 -11.19 2.47 0.87
N SER A 162 -11.52 1.18 0.88
CA SER A 162 -10.59 0.10 1.17
C SER A 162 -10.60 -0.92 0.04
N VAL A 163 -9.43 -1.34 -0.39
CA VAL A 163 -9.29 -2.33 -1.47
C VAL A 163 -10.03 -3.63 -1.14
N SER A 164 -9.91 -4.14 0.09
CA SER A 164 -10.53 -5.40 0.48
C SER A 164 -12.07 -5.37 0.55
N ARG A 165 -12.66 -4.18 0.74
CA ARG A 165 -14.10 -3.97 0.81
C ARG A 165 -14.70 -3.51 -0.53
N ASP A 166 -14.07 -2.53 -1.16
CA ASP A 166 -14.69 -1.76 -2.25
C ASP A 166 -14.27 -2.23 -3.64
N PHE A 167 -13.12 -2.91 -3.78
CA PHE A 167 -12.58 -3.35 -5.07
C PHE A 167 -12.39 -4.87 -5.14
N LYS A 168 -13.50 -5.63 -5.08
CA LYS A 168 -13.47 -7.10 -5.12
C LYS A 168 -12.98 -7.64 -6.48
N GLU A 169 -13.22 -6.90 -7.54
CA GLU A 169 -12.83 -7.27 -8.90
C GLU A 169 -12.07 -6.13 -9.57
N GLY A 170 -11.14 -6.47 -10.45
CA GLY A 170 -10.41 -5.51 -11.27
C GLY A 170 -9.21 -4.84 -10.59
N TRP A 171 -9.06 -4.91 -9.26
CA TRP A 171 -7.88 -4.37 -8.58
C TRP A 171 -6.62 -5.10 -9.02
N LYS A 172 -5.54 -4.37 -9.28
CA LYS A 172 -4.31 -4.93 -9.85
C LYS A 172 -3.04 -4.54 -9.07
N SER A 173 -3.15 -3.79 -7.97
CA SER A 173 -1.99 -3.45 -7.15
C SER A 173 -1.85 -4.43 -5.98
N GLN A 174 -0.64 -4.97 -5.79
CA GLN A 174 -0.30 -5.87 -4.69
C GLN A 174 -1.25 -7.09 -4.60
N MET A 175 -1.30 -7.85 -5.71
CA MET A 175 -2.18 -9.02 -5.84
C MET A 175 -1.49 -10.36 -5.59
N ASP A 176 -0.19 -10.35 -5.45
CA ASP A 176 0.65 -11.50 -5.10
C ASP A 176 1.59 -11.10 -3.95
N HIS A 177 2.61 -11.90 -3.63
CA HIS A 177 3.63 -11.52 -2.68
C HIS A 177 5.02 -11.66 -3.31
N ALA A 178 5.67 -10.53 -3.54
CA ALA A 178 7.00 -10.44 -4.13
C ALA A 178 7.15 -11.16 -5.49
N ALA A 179 6.04 -11.54 -6.12
CA ALA A 179 6.00 -12.26 -7.37
C ALA A 179 5.89 -11.29 -8.56
N ARG A 180 5.42 -11.73 -9.69
CA ARG A 180 5.38 -10.95 -10.92
C ARG A 180 4.63 -9.63 -10.80
N ASN A 181 3.50 -9.61 -10.07
CA ASN A 181 2.70 -8.39 -9.93
C ASN A 181 3.44 -7.32 -9.12
N GLU A 182 3.81 -7.61 -7.89
CA GLU A 182 4.48 -6.65 -7.01
C GLU A 182 5.86 -6.26 -7.54
N THR A 183 6.65 -7.21 -8.05
CA THR A 183 7.95 -6.90 -8.65
C THR A 183 7.80 -5.98 -9.85
N SER A 184 6.79 -6.17 -10.71
CA SER A 184 6.53 -5.27 -11.84
C SER A 184 6.08 -3.88 -11.40
N LEU A 185 5.24 -3.79 -10.36
CA LEU A 185 4.84 -2.51 -9.76
C LEU A 185 6.05 -1.75 -9.21
N MET A 186 6.96 -2.45 -8.52
CA MET A 186 8.21 -1.87 -8.04
C MET A 186 9.11 -1.41 -9.21
N MET A 187 9.22 -2.20 -10.29
CA MET A 187 9.98 -1.80 -11.49
C MET A 187 9.40 -0.55 -12.16
N ALA A 188 8.07 -0.37 -12.15
CA ALA A 188 7.41 0.81 -12.71
C ALA A 188 7.57 2.07 -11.81
N LEU A 189 7.60 1.89 -10.50
CA LEU A 189 7.63 2.99 -9.53
C LEU A 189 9.04 3.32 -9.05
N ARG A 190 9.86 2.29 -8.76
CA ARG A 190 11.19 2.40 -8.18
C ARG A 190 12.15 1.38 -8.80
N PRO A 191 12.45 1.51 -10.11
CA PRO A 191 13.36 0.59 -10.80
C PRO A 191 14.76 0.55 -10.19
N ASP A 192 15.16 1.61 -9.51
CA ASP A 192 16.42 1.71 -8.77
C ASP A 192 16.55 0.76 -7.59
N LEU A 193 15.44 0.19 -7.10
CA LEU A 193 15.38 -0.71 -5.94
C LEU A 193 15.13 -2.18 -6.31
N VAL A 194 14.97 -2.51 -7.58
CA VAL A 194 14.70 -3.88 -8.05
C VAL A 194 15.92 -4.47 -8.75
N ASP A 195 16.31 -5.67 -8.35
CA ASP A 195 17.45 -6.39 -8.96
C ASP A 195 17.10 -7.87 -9.23
N LEU A 196 16.56 -8.15 -10.42
CA LEU A 196 16.21 -9.50 -10.83
C LEU A 196 17.42 -10.44 -10.95
N SER A 197 18.66 -9.93 -11.05
CA SER A 197 19.86 -10.77 -11.12
C SER A 197 20.16 -11.53 -9.82
N ARG A 198 19.50 -11.15 -8.72
CA ARG A 198 19.57 -11.85 -7.43
C ARG A 198 18.75 -13.14 -7.41
N LEU A 199 17.83 -13.32 -8.36
CA LEU A 199 17.09 -14.56 -8.51
C LEU A 199 17.92 -15.61 -9.24
N SER A 200 17.79 -16.88 -8.86
CA SER A 200 18.42 -17.99 -9.59
C SER A 200 17.97 -17.98 -11.05
N PRO A 201 18.88 -18.09 -12.03
CA PRO A 201 18.51 -18.27 -13.43
C PRO A 201 17.83 -19.62 -13.70
N ASP A 202 18.05 -20.61 -12.83
CA ASP A 202 17.39 -21.92 -12.88
C ASP A 202 15.93 -21.76 -12.38
N ARG A 203 14.98 -21.84 -13.29
CA ARG A 203 13.55 -21.71 -12.98
C ARG A 203 12.97 -22.85 -12.14
N SER A 204 13.68 -23.96 -12.00
CA SER A 204 13.29 -25.01 -11.06
C SER A 204 13.52 -24.64 -9.60
N VAL A 205 14.37 -23.64 -9.35
CA VAL A 205 14.65 -23.09 -8.03
C VAL A 205 13.69 -21.92 -7.78
N TRP A 206 12.62 -22.20 -7.05
CA TRP A 206 11.66 -21.16 -6.66
C TRP A 206 12.20 -20.27 -5.54
N PRO A 207 12.07 -18.93 -5.64
CA PRO A 207 12.57 -18.05 -4.58
C PRO A 207 11.74 -18.19 -3.30
N GLN A 208 12.43 -18.16 -2.15
CA GLN A 208 11.84 -18.31 -0.82
C GLN A 208 10.90 -17.14 -0.51
N GLY A 209 9.74 -17.46 0.07
CA GLY A 209 8.76 -16.45 0.49
C GLY A 209 8.13 -15.67 -0.67
N VAL A 210 8.20 -16.15 -1.90
CA VAL A 210 7.60 -15.52 -3.08
C VAL A 210 6.36 -16.31 -3.50
N GLY A 211 5.20 -15.64 -3.50
CA GLY A 211 3.91 -16.29 -3.78
C GLY A 211 3.15 -15.65 -4.94
N GLY A 212 3.01 -16.33 -6.06
CA GLY A 212 2.31 -15.88 -7.26
C GLY A 212 2.92 -16.41 -8.55
N GLU A 213 2.87 -15.62 -9.63
CA GLU A 213 3.55 -15.92 -10.89
C GLU A 213 5.05 -15.66 -10.77
N ASP A 214 5.86 -16.28 -11.66
CA ASP A 214 7.32 -16.17 -11.60
C ASP A 214 7.80 -14.72 -11.64
N PRO A 215 8.52 -14.24 -10.61
CA PRO A 215 9.01 -12.86 -10.56
C PRO A 215 10.03 -12.53 -11.67
N ARG A 216 10.67 -13.56 -12.28
CA ARG A 216 11.59 -13.38 -13.41
C ARG A 216 10.89 -12.93 -14.70
N ASP A 217 9.56 -13.03 -14.76
CA ASP A 217 8.72 -12.55 -15.86
C ASP A 217 8.15 -11.15 -15.59
N SER A 218 8.64 -10.45 -14.57
CA SER A 218 8.24 -9.09 -14.25
C SER A 218 8.75 -8.09 -15.27
N THR A 219 7.92 -7.10 -15.59
CA THR A 219 8.30 -5.98 -16.47
C THR A 219 7.70 -4.66 -15.99
N PRO A 220 8.36 -3.52 -16.23
CA PRO A 220 7.80 -2.22 -15.90
C PRO A 220 6.51 -1.93 -16.65
N GLU A 221 6.35 -2.42 -17.90
CA GLU A 221 5.14 -2.22 -18.71
C GLU A 221 3.92 -2.91 -18.09
N TYR A 222 4.10 -4.14 -17.55
CA TYR A 222 3.04 -4.82 -16.82
C TYR A 222 2.70 -4.07 -15.52
N GLY A 223 3.70 -3.56 -14.81
CA GLY A 223 3.51 -2.72 -13.63
C GLY A 223 2.70 -1.45 -13.95
N GLU A 224 3.05 -0.73 -15.03
CA GLU A 224 2.32 0.45 -15.48
C GLU A 224 0.85 0.13 -15.83
N ALA A 225 0.59 -0.99 -16.50
CA ALA A 225 -0.78 -1.42 -16.79
C ALA A 225 -1.58 -1.73 -15.52
N CYS A 226 -0.94 -2.35 -14.52
CA CYS A 226 -1.55 -2.63 -13.21
C CYS A 226 -1.87 -1.34 -12.44
N LEU A 227 -0.94 -0.37 -12.44
CA LEU A 227 -1.15 0.95 -11.82
C LEU A 227 -2.31 1.70 -12.50
N ALA A 228 -2.34 1.73 -13.83
CA ALA A 228 -3.40 2.39 -14.58
C ALA A 228 -4.79 1.81 -14.26
N ALA A 229 -4.92 0.47 -14.26
CA ALA A 229 -6.17 -0.19 -13.90
C ALA A 229 -6.63 0.13 -12.47
N SER A 230 -5.70 0.15 -11.50
CA SER A 230 -6.01 0.49 -10.11
C SER A 230 -6.39 1.96 -9.94
N LEU A 231 -5.73 2.88 -10.67
CA LEU A 231 -6.08 4.30 -10.70
C LEU A 231 -7.48 4.53 -11.26
N ASP A 232 -7.86 3.83 -12.32
CA ASP A 232 -9.19 3.97 -12.90
C ASP A 232 -10.29 3.54 -11.93
N LEU A 233 -10.07 2.48 -11.13
CA LEU A 233 -10.99 2.07 -10.06
C LEU A 233 -11.08 3.12 -8.94
N ILE A 234 -9.95 3.68 -8.50
CA ILE A 234 -9.95 4.77 -7.52
C ILE A 234 -10.76 5.96 -8.07
N GLY A 235 -10.50 6.38 -9.31
CA GLY A 235 -11.21 7.50 -9.93
C GLY A 235 -12.71 7.26 -10.05
N ALA A 236 -13.13 6.06 -10.45
CA ALA A 236 -14.54 5.68 -10.51
C ALA A 236 -15.20 5.74 -9.12
N LYS A 237 -14.52 5.22 -8.09
CA LYS A 237 -15.05 5.25 -6.71
C LYS A 237 -15.14 6.66 -6.16
N LEU A 238 -14.14 7.50 -6.40
CA LEU A 238 -14.18 8.92 -6.00
C LEU A 238 -15.33 9.64 -6.70
N ALA A 239 -15.57 9.39 -7.99
CA ALA A 239 -16.69 9.97 -8.73
C ALA A 239 -18.04 9.52 -8.18
N GLU A 240 -18.20 8.21 -7.84
CA GLU A 240 -19.40 7.67 -7.16
C GLU A 240 -19.69 8.39 -5.84
N LEU A 241 -18.64 8.70 -5.09
CA LEU A 241 -18.74 9.42 -3.82
C LEU A 241 -18.95 10.95 -3.97
N GLY A 242 -18.94 11.48 -5.20
CA GLY A 242 -19.07 12.92 -5.48
C GLY A 242 -17.73 13.70 -5.44
N PHE A 243 -16.60 13.00 -5.46
CA PHE A 243 -15.24 13.55 -5.43
C PHE A 243 -14.47 13.26 -6.73
N GLY A 244 -15.13 13.38 -7.88
CA GLY A 244 -14.45 13.28 -9.17
C GLY A 244 -13.34 14.30 -9.35
N PRO A 245 -12.53 14.20 -10.45
CA PRO A 245 -11.41 15.10 -10.68
C PRO A 245 -11.84 16.56 -10.62
N PRO A 246 -11.02 17.46 -10.07
CA PRO A 246 -11.33 18.89 -10.07
C PRO A 246 -11.52 19.39 -11.51
N ARG A 247 -12.54 20.23 -11.70
CA ARG A 247 -12.86 20.83 -13.00
C ARG A 247 -11.87 21.93 -13.37
#